data_37015abef0fe14510cd049ddef7a6046
#
_entry.id   37015abef0fe14510cd049ddef7a6046
#
_cell.length_a   1.000
_cell.length_b   1.000
_cell.length_c   1.000
_cell.angle_alpha   90.00
_cell.angle_beta   90.00
_cell.angle_gamma   90.00
#
_symmetry.space_group_name_H-M   'P 1'
#
loop_
_entity.id
_entity.type
_entity.pdbx_description
1 polymer ?
#
loop_
_entity_poly.entity_id
_entity_poly.type
_entity_poly.pdbx_seq_one_letter_code
_entity_poly.pdbx_strand_id
1 'polypeptide(L)'
;VRAVAEPFIRGRAIRHMELGRVVVLAAGTGNPFFTTDTCAALRARELECDVLLKATKVDGVYTADPKKDPTATRYDELTFSDALEQGLRVMDLTALAMCQESGIPVVVFDFKKTGTIRRVIAGETIGTTLSKRADQPS
;
A
#
# COMPACT_ATOMS: atom_id res chain seq x y z
N VAL A 1 -20.48 -7.70 -9.03
CA VAL A 1 -21.61 -8.53 -9.53
C VAL A 1 -22.62 -8.67 -8.40
N ARG A 2 -23.80 -8.03 -8.54
CA ARG A 2 -24.83 -7.95 -7.49
C ARG A 2 -25.32 -9.31 -6.98
N ALA A 3 -25.19 -10.35 -7.78
CA ALA A 3 -25.57 -11.71 -7.40
C ALA A 3 -24.60 -12.39 -6.44
N VAL A 4 -23.37 -11.87 -6.30
CA VAL A 4 -22.30 -12.50 -5.52
C VAL A 4 -21.85 -11.61 -4.36
N ALA A 5 -21.79 -10.31 -4.57
CA ALA A 5 -21.33 -9.37 -3.55
C ALA A 5 -22.08 -8.05 -3.66
N GLU A 6 -22.19 -7.36 -2.55
CA GLU A 6 -22.73 -6.02 -2.47
C GLU A 6 -21.85 -5.05 -3.30
N PRO A 7 -22.42 -4.13 -4.10
CA PRO A 7 -21.64 -3.11 -4.79
C PRO A 7 -20.96 -2.18 -3.78
N PHE A 8 -19.75 -1.71 -4.14
CA PHE A 8 -19.03 -0.77 -3.30
C PHE A 8 -19.80 0.54 -3.16
N ILE A 9 -20.15 0.87 -1.94
CA ILE A 9 -20.71 2.16 -1.53
C ILE A 9 -19.89 2.64 -0.33
N ARG A 10 -19.20 3.78 -0.48
CA ARG A 10 -18.26 4.29 0.51
C ARG A 10 -18.84 4.34 1.93
N GLY A 11 -20.00 4.96 2.10
CA GLY A 11 -20.63 5.10 3.42
C GLY A 11 -20.98 3.77 4.08
N ARG A 12 -21.40 2.77 3.28
CA ARG A 12 -21.69 1.42 3.80
C ARG A 12 -20.43 0.69 4.22
N ALA A 13 -19.35 0.79 3.43
CA ALA A 13 -18.07 0.20 3.78
C ALA A 13 -17.51 0.80 5.07
N ILE A 14 -17.54 2.12 5.22
CA ILE A 14 -17.14 2.81 6.45
C ILE A 14 -17.98 2.32 7.64
N ARG A 15 -19.29 2.25 7.48
CA ARG A 15 -20.19 1.76 8.53
C ARG A 15 -19.85 0.34 8.98
N HIS A 16 -19.51 -0.55 8.05
CA HIS A 16 -19.07 -1.89 8.39
C HIS A 16 -17.77 -1.86 9.22
N MET A 17 -16.80 -1.02 8.85
CA MET A 17 -15.55 -0.89 9.59
C MET A 17 -15.76 -0.30 10.99
N GLU A 18 -16.64 0.70 11.14
CA GLU A 18 -17.02 1.25 12.45
C GLU A 18 -17.65 0.20 13.38
N LEU A 19 -18.31 -0.81 12.80
CA LEU A 19 -18.84 -1.96 13.54
C LEU A 19 -17.79 -3.05 13.83
N GLY A 20 -16.50 -2.77 13.58
CA GLY A 20 -15.41 -3.71 13.81
C GLY A 20 -15.32 -4.84 12.79
N ARG A 21 -15.90 -4.68 11.60
CA ARG A 21 -15.89 -5.69 10.53
C ARG A 21 -14.71 -5.47 9.59
N VAL A 22 -14.17 -6.56 9.09
CA VAL A 22 -13.23 -6.54 7.96
C VAL A 22 -14.03 -6.49 6.66
N VAL A 23 -13.71 -5.51 5.81
CA VAL A 23 -14.35 -5.33 4.50
C VAL A 23 -13.42 -5.82 3.40
N VAL A 24 -13.87 -6.78 2.61
CA VAL A 24 -13.14 -7.27 1.43
C VAL A 24 -13.63 -6.53 0.18
N LEU A 25 -12.73 -5.85 -0.50
CA LEU A 25 -13.00 -5.12 -1.74
C LEU A 25 -12.45 -5.94 -2.92
N ALA A 26 -13.34 -6.51 -3.71
CA ALA A 26 -12.99 -7.37 -4.84
C ALA A 26 -13.25 -6.69 -6.18
N ALA A 27 -12.65 -7.20 -7.25
CA ALA A 27 -12.86 -6.80 -8.65
C ALA A 27 -12.38 -5.38 -9.03
N GLY A 28 -11.52 -4.78 -8.25
CA GLY A 28 -10.87 -3.51 -8.61
C GLY A 28 -11.83 -2.32 -8.71
N THR A 29 -11.48 -1.34 -9.57
CA THR A 29 -12.30 -0.14 -9.79
C THR A 29 -13.43 -0.35 -10.82
N GLY A 30 -13.34 -1.39 -11.62
CA GLY A 30 -14.21 -1.58 -12.79
C GLY A 30 -13.89 -0.66 -13.97
N ASN A 31 -12.85 0.15 -13.89
CA ASN A 31 -12.41 1.04 -14.96
C ASN A 31 -11.21 0.47 -15.69
N PRO A 32 -11.18 0.51 -17.03
CA PRO A 32 -10.01 0.09 -17.79
C PRO A 32 -8.82 1.01 -17.50
N PHE A 33 -7.60 0.49 -17.70
CA PHE A 33 -6.33 1.17 -17.48
C PHE A 33 -5.96 1.51 -16.02
N PHE A 34 -6.81 1.16 -15.05
CA PHE A 34 -6.51 1.29 -13.63
C PHE A 34 -5.93 -0.02 -13.10
N THR A 35 -4.77 0.07 -12.44
CA THR A 35 -4.12 -1.08 -11.83
C THR A 35 -4.69 -1.40 -10.45
N THR A 36 -4.30 -2.55 -9.90
CA THR A 36 -4.62 -2.91 -8.50
C THR A 36 -3.98 -1.95 -7.51
N ASP A 37 -2.80 -1.40 -7.81
CA ASP A 37 -2.13 -0.39 -6.98
C ASP A 37 -2.95 0.91 -6.92
N THR A 38 -3.41 1.39 -8.08
CA THR A 38 -4.28 2.58 -8.15
C THR A 38 -5.60 2.33 -7.42
N CYS A 39 -6.19 1.14 -7.57
CA CYS A 39 -7.40 0.77 -6.84
C CYS A 39 -7.18 0.81 -5.33
N ALA A 40 -6.08 0.23 -4.85
CA ALA A 40 -5.75 0.21 -3.43
C ALA A 40 -5.57 1.64 -2.87
N ALA A 41 -4.83 2.49 -3.57
CA ALA A 41 -4.63 3.89 -3.17
C ALA A 41 -5.96 4.68 -3.15
N LEU A 42 -6.80 4.51 -4.18
CA LEU A 42 -8.12 5.13 -4.25
C LEU A 42 -9.01 4.70 -3.07
N ARG A 43 -9.09 3.40 -2.81
CA ARG A 43 -9.92 2.87 -1.72
C ARG A 43 -9.39 3.29 -0.36
N ALA A 44 -8.08 3.30 -0.15
CA ALA A 44 -7.47 3.79 1.08
C ALA A 44 -7.85 5.26 1.35
N ARG A 45 -7.83 6.11 0.33
CA ARG A 45 -8.25 7.50 0.44
C ARG A 45 -9.75 7.65 0.70
N GLU A 46 -10.59 6.96 -0.07
CA GLU A 46 -12.05 7.00 0.08
C GLU A 46 -12.52 6.52 1.45
N LEU A 47 -11.87 5.50 2.00
CA LEU A 47 -12.19 4.91 3.29
C LEU A 47 -11.45 5.54 4.47
N GLU A 48 -10.67 6.60 4.21
CA GLU A 48 -9.91 7.34 5.22
C GLU A 48 -8.99 6.44 6.06
N CYS A 49 -8.29 5.53 5.37
CA CYS A 49 -7.36 4.62 6.03
C CYS A 49 -6.11 5.35 6.52
N ASP A 50 -5.57 4.90 7.66
CA ASP A 50 -4.36 5.45 8.26
C ASP A 50 -3.08 4.99 7.58
N VAL A 51 -3.13 3.82 6.93
CA VAL A 51 -2.00 3.20 6.25
C VAL A 51 -2.47 2.30 5.11
N LEU A 52 -1.67 2.21 4.06
CA LEU A 52 -1.83 1.24 2.97
C LEU A 52 -0.75 0.16 3.08
N LEU A 53 -1.16 -1.08 3.24
CA LEU A 53 -0.26 -2.22 3.33
C LEU A 53 -0.18 -2.92 1.97
N LYS A 54 0.99 -2.85 1.33
CA LYS A 54 1.25 -3.56 0.07
C LYS A 54 1.95 -4.89 0.36
N ALA A 55 1.15 -5.94 0.43
CA ALA A 55 1.64 -7.31 0.55
C ALA A 55 2.11 -7.81 -0.81
N THR A 56 3.38 -8.12 -0.94
CA THR A 56 4.04 -8.45 -2.21
C THR A 56 4.96 -9.66 -2.05
N LYS A 57 5.60 -10.09 -3.13
CA LYS A 57 6.57 -11.20 -3.15
C LYS A 57 8.00 -10.74 -2.87
N VAL A 58 8.22 -9.44 -2.69
CA VAL A 58 9.50 -8.85 -2.34
C VAL A 58 9.43 -8.25 -0.93
N ASP A 59 10.54 -8.25 -0.22
CA ASP A 59 10.59 -7.88 1.19
C ASP A 59 10.72 -6.37 1.46
N GLY A 60 10.70 -5.56 0.42
CA GLY A 60 10.73 -4.11 0.52
C GLY A 60 11.21 -3.45 -0.77
N VAL A 61 11.62 -2.20 -0.66
CA VAL A 61 12.16 -1.38 -1.76
C VAL A 61 13.67 -1.30 -1.64
N TYR A 62 14.37 -1.55 -2.74
CA TYR A 62 15.83 -1.57 -2.81
C TYR A 62 16.37 -0.38 -3.60
N THR A 63 17.63 -0.03 -3.36
CA THR A 63 18.35 1.01 -4.10
C THR A 63 18.50 0.68 -5.59
N ALA A 64 18.50 -0.61 -5.94
CA ALA A 64 18.50 -1.16 -7.29
C ALA A 64 17.88 -2.55 -7.27
N ASP A 65 17.69 -3.18 -8.43
CA ASP A 65 17.21 -4.56 -8.49
C ASP A 65 18.22 -5.53 -7.85
N PRO A 66 17.91 -6.15 -6.71
CA PRO A 66 18.86 -7.02 -6.00
C PRO A 66 19.21 -8.30 -6.79
N LYS A 67 18.42 -8.65 -7.80
CA LYS A 67 18.72 -9.78 -8.69
C LYS A 67 19.81 -9.44 -9.72
N LYS A 68 19.95 -8.16 -10.05
CA LYS A 68 20.92 -7.65 -11.04
C LYS A 68 22.13 -7.01 -10.37
N ASP A 69 21.96 -6.43 -9.21
CA ASP A 69 22.98 -5.72 -8.46
C ASP A 69 23.09 -6.32 -7.04
N PRO A 70 24.12 -7.13 -6.76
CA PRO A 70 24.31 -7.72 -5.43
C PRO A 70 24.67 -6.69 -4.36
N THR A 71 25.00 -5.44 -4.72
CA THR A 71 25.30 -4.36 -3.78
C THR A 71 24.04 -3.58 -3.39
N ALA A 72 22.89 -3.88 -4.00
CA ALA A 72 21.63 -3.24 -3.67
C ALA A 72 21.24 -3.47 -2.20
N THR A 73 20.85 -2.39 -1.53
CA THR A 73 20.40 -2.42 -0.13
C THR A 73 18.94 -2.04 -0.04
N ARG A 74 18.23 -2.64 0.92
CA ARG A 74 16.85 -2.33 1.19
C ARG A 74 16.74 -1.05 2.02
N TYR A 75 15.78 -0.20 1.65
CA TYR A 75 15.37 0.92 2.49
C TYR A 75 14.47 0.43 3.62
N ASP A 76 14.69 0.93 4.83
CA ASP A 76 13.73 0.77 5.93
C ASP A 76 12.65 1.84 5.84
N GLU A 77 13.06 3.06 5.53
CA GLU A 77 12.19 4.22 5.31
C GLU A 77 12.58 4.95 4.03
N LEU A 78 11.59 5.51 3.36
CA LEU A 78 11.77 6.21 2.09
C LEU A 78 10.67 7.27 1.95
N THR A 79 11.00 8.44 1.42
CA THR A 79 9.96 9.42 1.09
C THR A 79 9.36 9.11 -0.27
N PHE A 80 8.11 9.51 -0.50
CA PHE A 80 7.50 9.41 -1.83
C PHE A 80 8.29 10.19 -2.88
N SER A 81 8.80 11.37 -2.50
CA SER A 81 9.63 12.19 -3.38
C SER A 81 10.91 11.47 -3.80
N ASP A 82 11.63 10.88 -2.85
CA ASP A 82 12.86 10.12 -3.16
C ASP A 82 12.57 8.93 -4.07
N ALA A 83 11.47 8.21 -3.82
CA ALA A 83 11.06 7.11 -4.67
C ALA A 83 10.78 7.54 -6.11
N LEU A 84 10.11 8.69 -6.29
CA LEU A 84 9.82 9.27 -7.61
C LEU A 84 11.09 9.76 -8.30
N GLU A 85 11.94 10.52 -7.59
CA GLU A 85 13.18 11.08 -8.14
C GLU A 85 14.18 10.01 -8.56
N GLN A 86 14.29 8.95 -7.77
CA GLN A 86 15.17 7.82 -8.06
C GLN A 86 14.57 6.80 -9.04
N GLY A 87 13.31 6.97 -9.43
CA GLY A 87 12.61 6.07 -10.34
C GLY A 87 12.44 4.66 -9.77
N LEU A 88 12.29 4.53 -8.45
CA LEU A 88 12.15 3.24 -7.78
C LEU A 88 10.78 2.62 -8.07
N ARG A 89 10.77 1.34 -8.38
CA ARG A 89 9.53 0.59 -8.63
C ARG A 89 8.93 0.09 -7.33
N VAL A 90 8.04 0.90 -6.76
CA VAL A 90 7.27 0.55 -5.55
C VAL A 90 5.85 0.15 -5.93
N MET A 91 5.18 1.01 -6.65
CA MET A 91 3.84 0.87 -7.21
C MET A 91 3.77 1.76 -8.46
N ASP A 92 2.67 1.72 -9.20
CA ASP A 92 2.57 2.62 -10.36
C ASP A 92 2.55 4.10 -9.93
N LEU A 93 2.95 4.97 -10.87
CA LEU A 93 3.12 6.40 -10.61
C LEU A 93 1.83 7.08 -10.13
N THR A 94 0.68 6.66 -10.67
CA THR A 94 -0.63 7.22 -10.29
C THR A 94 -0.95 6.88 -8.84
N ALA A 95 -0.74 5.63 -8.43
CA ALA A 95 -0.97 5.20 -7.05
C ALA A 95 0.00 5.91 -6.08
N LEU A 96 1.27 6.04 -6.46
CA LEU A 96 2.29 6.70 -5.65
C LEU A 96 1.95 8.19 -5.44
N ALA A 97 1.59 8.89 -6.51
CA ALA A 97 1.17 10.29 -6.45
C ALA A 97 -0.09 10.48 -5.58
N MET A 98 -1.05 9.57 -5.69
CA MET A 98 -2.27 9.61 -4.90
C MET A 98 -2.00 9.42 -3.40
N CYS A 99 -1.12 8.50 -3.03
CA CYS A 99 -0.70 8.30 -1.64
C CYS A 99 0.08 9.50 -1.11
N GLN A 100 0.98 10.07 -1.92
CA GLN A 100 1.72 11.27 -1.57
C GLN A 100 0.78 12.45 -1.31
N GLU A 101 -0.16 12.71 -2.20
CA GLU A 101 -1.14 13.80 -2.05
C GLU A 101 -2.01 13.61 -0.81
N SER A 102 -2.47 12.39 -0.57
CA SER A 102 -3.33 12.05 0.57
C SER A 102 -2.58 12.00 1.90
N GLY A 103 -1.25 11.88 1.87
CA GLY A 103 -0.42 11.71 3.07
C GLY A 103 -0.57 10.33 3.73
N ILE A 104 -1.11 9.35 3.01
CA ILE A 104 -1.27 7.98 3.51
C ILE A 104 0.04 7.23 3.36
N PRO A 105 0.69 6.79 4.45
CA PRO A 105 1.92 6.00 4.35
C PRO A 105 1.66 4.63 3.73
N VAL A 106 2.66 4.11 3.03
CA VAL A 106 2.61 2.79 2.38
C VAL A 106 3.69 1.91 2.99
N VAL A 107 3.32 0.71 3.42
CA VAL A 107 4.28 -0.30 3.88
C VAL A 107 4.35 -1.42 2.87
N VAL A 108 5.53 -1.63 2.30
CA VAL A 108 5.80 -2.71 1.33
C VAL A 108 6.50 -3.86 2.07
N PHE A 109 5.93 -5.04 2.04
CA PHE A 109 6.45 -6.20 2.77
C PHE A 109 6.19 -7.52 2.05
N ASP A 110 6.93 -8.56 2.41
CA ASP A 110 6.78 -9.91 1.86
C ASP A 110 5.69 -10.70 2.61
N PHE A 111 4.62 -11.05 1.92
CA PHE A 111 3.53 -11.86 2.49
C PHE A 111 3.82 -13.37 2.53
N LYS A 112 4.86 -13.84 1.84
CA LYS A 112 5.19 -15.27 1.78
C LYS A 112 5.74 -15.82 3.09
N LYS A 113 6.38 -14.96 3.89
CA LYS A 113 6.88 -15.35 5.21
C LYS A 113 5.71 -15.50 6.18
N THR A 114 5.63 -16.64 6.85
CA THR A 114 4.56 -16.93 7.81
C THR A 114 4.52 -15.89 8.93
N GLY A 115 3.33 -15.37 9.19
CA GLY A 115 3.08 -14.41 10.28
C GLY A 115 3.41 -12.94 9.96
N THR A 116 3.96 -12.63 8.79
CA THR A 116 4.35 -11.25 8.43
C THR A 116 3.18 -10.29 8.44
N ILE A 117 2.04 -10.68 7.87
CA ILE A 117 0.84 -9.84 7.84
C ILE A 117 0.40 -9.48 9.27
N ARG A 118 0.36 -10.45 10.17
CA ARG A 118 -0.01 -10.23 11.58
C ARG A 118 0.94 -9.26 12.26
N ARG A 119 2.24 -9.39 12.03
CA ARG A 119 3.28 -8.54 12.61
C ARG A 119 3.19 -7.10 12.11
N VAL A 120 2.97 -6.91 10.81
CA VAL A 120 2.78 -5.58 10.21
C VAL A 120 1.52 -4.90 10.77
N ILE A 121 0.41 -5.63 10.88
CA ILE A 121 -0.84 -5.10 11.47
C ILE A 121 -0.64 -4.75 12.94
N ALA A 122 0.21 -5.48 13.67
CA ALA A 122 0.57 -5.18 15.04
C ALA A 122 1.52 -3.96 15.20
N GLY A 123 1.93 -3.33 14.10
CA GLY A 123 2.78 -2.14 14.09
C GLY A 123 4.28 -2.42 14.09
N GLU A 124 4.71 -3.68 13.85
CA GLU A 124 6.12 -3.97 13.73
C GLU A 124 6.70 -3.39 12.43
N THR A 125 7.91 -2.84 12.51
CA THR A 125 8.65 -2.31 11.36
C THR A 125 9.19 -3.46 10.53
N ILE A 126 8.50 -3.81 9.46
CA ILE A 126 8.86 -4.86 8.52
C ILE A 126 8.80 -4.30 7.10
N GLY A 127 9.81 -4.61 6.27
CA GLY A 127 9.86 -4.14 4.91
C GLY A 127 10.28 -2.68 4.80
N THR A 128 9.68 -1.95 3.87
CA THR A 128 9.96 -0.53 3.61
C THR A 128 8.72 0.30 3.83
N THR A 129 8.83 1.36 4.61
CA THR A 129 7.76 2.34 4.82
C THR A 129 8.00 3.57 3.96
N LEU A 130 7.03 3.92 3.12
CA LEU A 130 7.02 5.16 2.37
C LEU A 130 6.10 6.16 3.05
N SER A 131 6.58 7.40 3.22
CA SER A 131 5.81 8.48 3.82
C SER A 131 6.10 9.82 3.14
N LYS A 132 5.34 10.84 3.52
CA LYS A 132 5.51 12.19 2.98
C LYS A 132 6.80 12.86 3.47
N ARG A 133 7.26 12.49 4.69
CA ARG A 133 8.51 12.94 5.32
C ARG A 133 9.16 11.79 6.08
N ALA A 134 10.48 11.70 6.03
CA ALA A 134 11.25 10.70 6.78
C ALA A 134 11.21 10.89 8.31
N ASP A 135 10.79 12.07 8.81
CA ASP A 135 10.97 12.52 10.20
C ASP A 135 9.68 12.84 10.96
N GLN A 136 8.56 12.13 10.72
CA GLN A 136 7.44 12.22 11.66
C GLN A 136 7.05 10.83 12.16
N PRO A 137 7.46 10.50 13.41
CA PRO A 137 6.74 9.47 14.15
C PRO A 137 5.31 9.97 14.35
N SER A 138 4.37 9.16 13.92
CA SER A 138 2.93 9.34 14.13
C SER A 138 2.57 9.38 15.61
#